data_b859554cf02beeb0ed1581fabab2f522
#
_entry.id   b859554cf02beeb0ed1581fabab2f522
#
_cell.length_a   1.000
_cell.length_b   1.000
_cell.length_c   1.000
_cell.angle_alpha   90.00
_cell.angle_beta   90.00
_cell.angle_gamma   90.00
#
_symmetry.space_group_name_H-M   'P 1'
#
loop_
_entity.id
_entity.type
_entity.pdbx_description
1 polymer ?
#
loop_
_entity_poly.entity_id
_entity_poly.type
_entity_poly.pdbx_seq_one_letter_code
_entity_poly.pdbx_strand_id
1 'polypeptide(L)'
;MTISGMDCAFFHKTIFRLMIQHFSLPASSDTLTLSGIEVVPDSGAPIGIVQLVHGMCDHKERYLPFVEFLASHGYVCVIHDHRGHGASVKCRDDLGYMYSGGWRAMVEDVHLVNQWIRATYPGLPLTLFGHSMGSMVVRSYANRDADSIDSLIVC
;
A
#
# COMPACT_ATOMS: atom_id res chain seq x y z
N MET A 1 -46.01 -39.31 5.72
CA MET A 1 -44.54 -39.30 5.46
C MET A 1 -44.16 -37.89 5.08
N THR A 2 -43.75 -37.10 6.08
CA THR A 2 -43.53 -35.63 5.99
C THR A 2 -42.02 -35.42 5.81
N ILE A 3 -41.63 -34.82 4.71
CA ILE A 3 -40.22 -34.44 4.45
C ILE A 3 -39.99 -33.09 5.12
N SER A 4 -39.25 -33.17 6.20
CA SER A 4 -38.78 -32.07 7.01
C SER A 4 -37.73 -31.24 6.28
N GLY A 5 -37.82 -29.96 6.51
CA GLY A 5 -37.08 -28.80 6.04
C GLY A 5 -35.62 -28.96 5.72
N MET A 6 -35.26 -28.42 4.57
CA MET A 6 -33.90 -28.00 4.26
C MET A 6 -33.67 -26.65 4.93
N ASP A 7 -32.87 -26.64 5.97
CA ASP A 7 -32.30 -25.42 6.54
C ASP A 7 -31.44 -24.74 5.50
N CYS A 8 -31.96 -23.62 4.99
CA CYS A 8 -31.21 -22.68 4.17
C CYS A 8 -30.26 -21.92 5.11
N ALA A 9 -29.03 -22.40 5.22
CA ALA A 9 -27.98 -21.68 5.94
C ALA A 9 -27.84 -20.27 5.30
N PHE A 10 -28.38 -19.28 5.97
CA PHE A 10 -28.15 -17.87 5.67
C PHE A 10 -26.64 -17.62 5.80
N PHE A 11 -25.95 -17.56 4.69
CA PHE A 11 -24.62 -16.96 4.64
C PHE A 11 -24.79 -15.49 5.04
N HIS A 12 -24.52 -15.19 6.30
CA HIS A 12 -24.30 -13.82 6.76
C HIS A 12 -23.04 -13.33 6.03
N LYS A 13 -23.26 -12.65 4.92
CA LYS A 13 -22.22 -11.88 4.25
C LYS A 13 -21.91 -10.72 5.20
N THR A 14 -20.94 -10.92 6.08
CA THR A 14 -20.40 -9.81 6.90
C THR A 14 -19.92 -8.77 5.92
N ILE A 15 -20.67 -7.67 5.79
CA ILE A 15 -20.29 -6.52 4.97
C ILE A 15 -19.17 -5.86 5.75
N PHE A 16 -17.93 -6.22 5.47
CA PHE A 16 -16.78 -5.47 5.96
C PHE A 16 -16.84 -4.09 5.32
N ARG A 17 -17.11 -3.09 6.14
CA ARG A 17 -17.03 -1.70 5.73
C ARG A 17 -15.57 -1.29 5.84
N LEU A 18 -14.90 -1.09 4.72
CA LEU A 18 -13.51 -0.64 4.66
C LEU A 18 -13.48 0.89 4.56
N MET A 19 -12.52 1.50 5.21
CA MET A 19 -12.31 2.94 5.11
C MET A 19 -11.13 3.18 4.18
N ILE A 20 -11.40 3.79 3.02
CA ILE A 20 -10.38 4.18 2.05
C ILE A 20 -10.12 5.67 2.22
N GLN A 21 -8.87 6.03 2.48
CA GLN A 21 -8.43 7.41 2.62
C GLN A 21 -7.34 7.72 1.61
N HIS A 22 -7.38 8.93 1.06
CA HIS A 22 -6.31 9.43 0.21
C HIS A 22 -5.36 10.29 1.04
N PHE A 23 -4.06 10.15 0.79
CA PHE A 23 -3.05 10.99 1.41
C PHE A 23 -2.09 11.56 0.35
N SER A 24 -1.41 12.61 0.73
CA SER A 24 -0.36 13.24 -0.07
C SER A 24 0.83 13.57 0.81
N LEU A 25 2.04 13.24 0.35
CA LEU A 25 3.28 13.53 1.05
C LEU A 25 4.23 14.31 0.13
N PRO A 26 4.85 15.41 0.60
CA PRO A 26 5.88 16.09 -0.18
C PRO A 26 7.11 15.19 -0.28
N ALA A 27 7.60 14.94 -1.49
CA ALA A 27 8.82 14.16 -1.70
C ALA A 27 10.03 14.91 -1.09
N SER A 28 10.98 14.17 -0.54
CA SER A 28 12.15 14.76 0.13
C SER A 28 13.20 15.28 -0.85
N SER A 29 13.24 14.77 -2.07
CA SER A 29 14.30 15.04 -3.05
C SER A 29 14.01 16.19 -4.01
N ASP A 30 12.75 16.61 -4.12
CA ASP A 30 12.30 17.66 -5.03
C ASP A 30 10.92 18.22 -4.62
N THR A 31 10.29 19.00 -5.52
CA THR A 31 8.98 19.62 -5.27
C THR A 31 7.80 18.72 -5.68
N LEU A 32 8.03 17.42 -5.90
CA LEU A 32 6.98 16.48 -6.23
C LEU A 32 6.12 16.17 -4.99
N THR A 33 4.84 15.95 -5.21
CA THR A 33 3.93 15.43 -4.19
C THR A 33 3.59 13.98 -4.54
N LEU A 34 3.84 13.07 -3.61
CA LEU A 34 3.45 11.67 -3.71
C LEU A 34 1.98 11.54 -3.38
N SER A 35 1.23 10.84 -4.21
CA SER A 35 -0.17 10.51 -4.00
C SER A 35 -0.30 9.07 -3.52
N GLY A 36 -1.05 8.84 -2.46
CA GLY A 36 -1.26 7.50 -1.91
C GLY A 36 -2.70 7.26 -1.47
N ILE A 37 -2.98 5.99 -1.21
CA ILE A 37 -4.20 5.52 -0.56
C ILE A 37 -3.84 4.66 0.65
N GLU A 38 -4.68 4.77 1.65
CA GLU A 38 -4.69 3.95 2.84
C GLU A 38 -6.05 3.25 2.93
N VAL A 39 -6.03 1.95 3.19
CA VAL A 39 -7.22 1.16 3.41
C VAL A 39 -7.14 0.56 4.80
N VAL A 40 -8.09 0.93 5.65
CA VAL A 40 -8.12 0.54 7.06
C VAL A 40 -9.32 -0.39 7.30
N PRO A 41 -9.15 -1.49 8.07
CA PRO A 41 -10.28 -2.30 8.54
C PRO A 41 -11.29 -1.45 9.32
N ASP A 42 -12.57 -1.66 9.06
CA ASP A 42 -13.66 -0.93 9.72
C ASP A 42 -13.91 -1.41 11.18
N SER A 43 -13.50 -2.62 11.50
CA SER A 43 -13.80 -3.24 12.79
C SER A 43 -12.59 -3.95 13.38
N GLY A 44 -12.41 -3.76 14.67
CA GLY A 44 -11.31 -4.38 15.43
C GLY A 44 -10.00 -3.60 15.35
N ALA A 45 -9.06 -3.97 16.22
CA ALA A 45 -7.71 -3.46 16.14
C ALA A 45 -6.97 -4.13 14.96
N PRO A 46 -6.24 -3.36 14.12
CA PRO A 46 -5.43 -3.94 13.07
C PRO A 46 -4.38 -4.92 13.62
N ILE A 47 -4.15 -6.01 12.89
CA ILE A 47 -3.17 -7.04 13.27
C ILE A 47 -1.78 -6.80 12.67
N GLY A 48 -1.67 -5.90 11.72
CA GLY A 48 -0.43 -5.54 11.04
C GLY A 48 -0.67 -4.58 9.89
N ILE A 49 0.42 -4.19 9.24
CA ILE A 49 0.43 -3.23 8.14
C ILE A 49 1.08 -3.87 6.92
N VAL A 50 0.55 -3.58 5.74
CA VAL A 50 1.18 -3.91 4.47
C VAL A 50 1.42 -2.61 3.70
N GLN A 51 2.68 -2.22 3.56
CA GLN A 51 3.12 -1.16 2.67
C GLN A 51 3.41 -1.77 1.30
N LEU A 52 2.65 -1.38 0.27
CA LEU A 52 2.78 -1.90 -1.09
C LEU A 52 3.52 -0.93 -1.98
N VAL A 53 4.35 -1.49 -2.87
CA VAL A 53 5.16 -0.76 -3.85
C VAL A 53 4.95 -1.40 -5.22
N HIS A 54 4.29 -0.66 -6.13
CA HIS A 54 3.83 -1.17 -7.42
C HIS A 54 4.94 -1.29 -8.49
N GLY A 55 4.61 -1.90 -9.61
CA GLY A 55 5.51 -2.08 -10.76
C GLY A 55 5.60 -0.88 -11.70
N MET A 56 6.42 -1.03 -12.76
CA MET A 56 6.52 -0.04 -13.82
C MET A 56 5.19 0.06 -14.58
N CYS A 57 4.86 1.27 -15.06
CA CYS A 57 3.63 1.57 -15.81
C CYS A 57 2.34 1.18 -15.07
N ASP A 58 2.40 1.16 -13.75
CA ASP A 58 1.29 0.82 -12.88
C ASP A 58 0.89 2.03 -12.01
N HIS A 59 -0.14 1.89 -11.18
CA HIS A 59 -0.61 2.92 -10.26
C HIS A 59 -1.40 2.29 -9.10
N LYS A 60 -1.55 3.03 -8.00
CA LYS A 60 -2.12 2.54 -6.75
C LYS A 60 -3.55 1.99 -6.86
N GLU A 61 -4.40 2.60 -7.70
CA GLU A 61 -5.80 2.19 -7.84
C GLU A 61 -5.96 0.78 -8.41
N ARG A 62 -4.98 0.30 -9.16
CA ARG A 62 -4.98 -1.06 -9.71
C ARG A 62 -4.89 -2.13 -8.63
N TYR A 63 -4.35 -1.77 -7.48
CA TYR A 63 -4.20 -2.67 -6.33
C TYR A 63 -5.40 -2.64 -5.38
N LEU A 64 -6.42 -1.80 -5.61
CA LEU A 64 -7.58 -1.70 -4.73
C LEU A 64 -8.20 -3.04 -4.38
N PRO A 65 -8.49 -3.95 -5.33
CA PRO A 65 -9.09 -5.25 -4.98
C PRO A 65 -8.20 -6.08 -4.04
N PHE A 66 -6.86 -5.98 -4.19
CA PHE A 66 -5.91 -6.70 -3.35
C PHE A 66 -5.79 -6.08 -1.95
N VAL A 67 -5.68 -4.76 -1.86
CA VAL A 67 -5.58 -4.09 -0.56
C VAL A 67 -6.89 -4.16 0.22
N GLU A 68 -8.04 -4.14 -0.45
CA GLU A 68 -9.35 -4.36 0.16
C GLU A 68 -9.46 -5.79 0.72
N PHE A 69 -8.98 -6.78 -0.04
CA PHE A 69 -8.90 -8.16 0.44
C PHE A 69 -8.06 -8.26 1.72
N LEU A 70 -6.86 -7.70 1.74
CA LEU A 70 -5.99 -7.71 2.93
C LEU A 70 -6.63 -6.95 4.11
N ALA A 71 -7.24 -5.80 3.85
CA ALA A 71 -7.91 -5.02 4.88
C ALA A 71 -9.12 -5.76 5.47
N SER A 72 -9.87 -6.53 4.66
CA SER A 72 -10.94 -7.39 5.16
C SER A 72 -10.44 -8.52 6.08
N HIS A 73 -9.12 -8.78 6.06
CA HIS A 73 -8.44 -9.74 6.93
C HIS A 73 -7.69 -9.07 8.10
N GLY A 74 -7.94 -7.80 8.37
CA GLY A 74 -7.44 -7.09 9.53
C GLY A 74 -6.12 -6.34 9.32
N TYR A 75 -5.63 -6.19 8.09
CA TYR A 75 -4.41 -5.42 7.81
C TYR A 75 -4.74 -3.98 7.41
N VAL A 76 -3.97 -3.03 7.93
CA VAL A 76 -3.89 -1.70 7.31
C VAL A 76 -3.03 -1.81 6.05
N CYS A 77 -3.54 -1.33 4.92
CA CYS A 77 -2.81 -1.35 3.65
C CYS A 77 -2.52 0.07 3.19
N VAL A 78 -1.27 0.32 2.85
CA VAL A 78 -0.81 1.63 2.35
C VAL A 78 -0.08 1.42 1.03
N ILE A 79 -0.49 2.16 0.00
CA ILE A 79 0.18 2.17 -1.30
C ILE A 79 0.24 3.59 -1.84
N HIS A 80 1.38 3.98 -2.40
CA HIS A 80 1.54 5.26 -3.09
C HIS A 80 1.90 5.03 -4.55
N ASP A 81 1.59 6.00 -5.40
CA ASP A 81 2.10 6.04 -6.76
C ASP A 81 3.58 6.41 -6.72
N HIS A 82 4.41 5.66 -7.41
CA HIS A 82 5.80 6.07 -7.65
C HIS A 82 5.86 7.43 -8.35
N ARG A 83 6.94 8.17 -8.13
CA ARG A 83 7.25 9.36 -8.92
C ARG A 83 7.18 9.06 -10.41
N GLY A 84 6.55 9.93 -11.18
CA GLY A 84 6.30 9.71 -12.60
C GLY A 84 5.19 8.70 -12.92
N HIS A 85 4.42 8.25 -11.93
CA HIS A 85 3.33 7.31 -12.13
C HIS A 85 2.03 7.81 -11.47
N GLY A 86 0.90 7.35 -11.99
CA GLY A 86 -0.41 7.65 -11.46
C GLY A 86 -0.64 9.14 -11.23
N ALA A 87 -0.94 9.53 -9.99
CA ALA A 87 -1.12 10.92 -9.59
C ALA A 87 0.14 11.56 -8.97
N SER A 88 1.27 10.84 -8.88
CA SER A 88 2.57 11.36 -8.44
C SER A 88 3.35 11.98 -9.60
N VAL A 89 2.71 12.92 -10.29
CA VAL A 89 3.26 13.69 -11.43
C VAL A 89 2.87 15.16 -11.28
N LYS A 90 3.67 16.08 -11.84
CA LYS A 90 3.32 17.51 -11.89
C LYS A 90 2.34 17.83 -13.00
N CYS A 91 2.42 17.11 -14.10
CA CYS A 91 1.46 17.15 -15.19
C CYS A 91 1.40 15.78 -15.89
N ARG A 92 0.39 15.59 -16.75
CA ARG A 92 0.17 14.31 -17.43
C ARG A 92 1.32 13.91 -18.37
N ASP A 93 2.00 14.89 -18.93
CA ASP A 93 3.10 14.66 -19.86
C ASP A 93 4.38 14.16 -19.16
N ASP A 94 4.42 14.24 -17.82
CA ASP A 94 5.51 13.73 -16.99
C ASP A 94 5.38 12.24 -16.66
N LEU A 95 4.37 11.53 -17.18
CA LEU A 95 4.22 10.08 -16.94
C LEU A 95 5.45 9.34 -17.47
N GLY A 96 6.09 8.55 -16.59
CA GLY A 96 7.34 7.86 -16.85
C GLY A 96 8.60 8.65 -16.50
N TYR A 97 8.47 9.94 -16.14
CA TYR A 97 9.60 10.79 -15.76
C TYR A 97 9.86 10.73 -14.26
N MET A 98 11.03 10.23 -13.87
CA MET A 98 11.37 10.01 -12.46
C MET A 98 11.82 11.25 -11.69
N TYR A 99 11.86 12.41 -12.32
CA TYR A 99 12.33 13.68 -11.73
C TYR A 99 13.75 13.60 -11.17
N SER A 100 14.06 14.49 -10.21
CA SER A 100 15.37 14.56 -9.60
C SER A 100 15.68 13.33 -8.75
N GLY A 101 16.90 12.79 -8.86
CA GLY A 101 17.35 11.62 -8.09
C GLY A 101 17.00 10.26 -8.70
N GLY A 102 16.10 10.19 -9.70
CA GLY A 102 15.77 8.96 -10.43
C GLY A 102 15.36 7.81 -9.50
N TRP A 103 15.89 6.60 -9.75
CA TRP A 103 15.55 5.40 -8.98
C TRP A 103 15.91 5.50 -7.48
N ARG A 104 16.96 6.26 -7.12
CA ARG A 104 17.30 6.48 -5.70
C ARG A 104 16.22 7.26 -4.97
N ALA A 105 15.65 8.25 -5.63
CA ALA A 105 14.54 9.00 -5.07
C ALA A 105 13.29 8.14 -4.90
N MET A 106 13.07 7.09 -5.73
CA MET A 106 11.98 6.13 -5.48
C MET A 106 12.19 5.35 -4.18
N VAL A 107 13.43 5.01 -3.83
CA VAL A 107 13.75 4.37 -2.54
C VAL A 107 13.52 5.33 -1.38
N GLU A 108 13.87 6.61 -1.54
CA GLU A 108 13.57 7.66 -0.54
C GLU A 108 12.06 7.88 -0.37
N ASP A 109 11.29 7.80 -1.45
CA ASP A 109 9.84 7.90 -1.39
C ASP A 109 9.22 6.74 -0.58
N VAL A 110 9.74 5.52 -0.76
CA VAL A 110 9.35 4.36 0.08
C VAL A 110 9.68 4.62 1.55
N HIS A 111 10.87 5.16 1.84
CA HIS A 111 11.28 5.52 3.20
C HIS A 111 10.35 6.56 3.83
N LEU A 112 10.02 7.62 3.08
CA LEU A 112 9.12 8.68 3.54
C LEU A 112 7.74 8.11 3.91
N VAL A 113 7.17 7.27 3.06
CA VAL A 113 5.89 6.60 3.33
C VAL A 113 6.00 5.66 4.53
N ASN A 114 7.11 4.91 4.64
CA ASN A 114 7.36 4.04 5.79
C ASN A 114 7.42 4.81 7.11
N GLN A 115 8.15 5.92 7.15
CA GLN A 115 8.21 6.79 8.33
C GLN A 115 6.83 7.34 8.71
N TRP A 116 6.03 7.76 7.73
CA TRP A 116 4.66 8.21 7.96
C TRP A 116 3.80 7.08 8.55
N ILE A 117 3.90 5.85 8.01
CA ILE A 117 3.19 4.68 8.54
C ILE A 117 3.60 4.39 9.99
N ARG A 118 4.91 4.37 10.28
CA ARG A 118 5.40 4.09 11.64
C ARG A 118 4.97 5.13 12.66
N ALA A 119 4.86 6.40 12.24
CA ALA A 119 4.34 7.47 13.08
C ALA A 119 2.83 7.35 13.33
N THR A 120 2.07 6.91 12.31
CA THR A 120 0.61 6.77 12.38
C THR A 120 0.18 5.51 13.15
N TYR A 121 0.94 4.42 13.01
CA TYR A 121 0.62 3.09 13.57
C TYR A 121 1.79 2.53 14.40
N PRO A 122 2.13 3.16 15.53
CA PRO A 122 3.26 2.71 16.35
C PRO A 122 3.03 1.30 16.90
N GLY A 123 4.06 0.46 16.81
CA GLY A 123 4.08 -0.88 17.40
C GLY A 123 3.40 -1.98 16.59
N LEU A 124 2.73 -1.67 15.47
CA LEU A 124 2.19 -2.71 14.60
C LEU A 124 3.30 -3.31 13.71
N PRO A 125 3.30 -4.64 13.50
CA PRO A 125 4.22 -5.27 12.56
C PRO A 125 3.95 -4.79 11.14
N LEU A 126 5.02 -4.46 10.38
CA LEU A 126 4.96 -3.92 9.04
C LEU A 126 5.61 -4.86 8.03
N THR A 127 4.83 -5.30 7.06
CA THR A 127 5.30 -6.03 5.89
C THR A 127 5.48 -5.05 4.72
N LEU A 128 6.67 -5.04 4.14
CA LEU A 128 6.93 -4.30 2.90
C LEU A 128 6.76 -5.26 1.70
N PHE A 129 5.85 -4.91 0.79
CA PHE A 129 5.51 -5.70 -0.38
C PHE A 129 5.92 -4.97 -1.65
N GLY A 130 6.69 -5.62 -2.53
CA GLY A 130 7.08 -5.09 -3.84
C GLY A 130 6.68 -6.00 -4.99
N HIS A 131 6.08 -5.42 -6.02
CA HIS A 131 5.72 -6.12 -7.24
C HIS A 131 6.57 -5.64 -8.42
N SER A 132 7.16 -6.57 -9.20
CA SER A 132 7.92 -6.27 -10.41
C SER A 132 9.05 -5.23 -10.16
N MET A 133 9.04 -4.06 -10.81
CA MET A 133 9.97 -2.95 -10.51
C MET A 133 9.96 -2.58 -9.03
N GLY A 134 8.80 -2.58 -8.40
CA GLY A 134 8.69 -2.36 -6.96
C GLY A 134 9.49 -3.34 -6.12
N SER A 135 9.66 -4.60 -6.58
CA SER A 135 10.52 -5.59 -5.90
C SER A 135 11.98 -5.15 -5.84
N MET A 136 12.49 -4.48 -6.86
CA MET A 136 13.84 -3.94 -6.88
C MET A 136 13.96 -2.75 -5.90
N VAL A 137 12.96 -1.90 -5.87
CA VAL A 137 12.91 -0.74 -4.97
C VAL A 137 12.88 -1.18 -3.51
N VAL A 138 11.97 -2.11 -3.14
CA VAL A 138 11.85 -2.57 -1.75
C VAL A 138 13.06 -3.36 -1.28
N ARG A 139 13.74 -4.11 -2.15
CA ARG A 139 15.01 -4.77 -1.84
C ARG A 139 16.11 -3.75 -1.58
N SER A 140 16.20 -2.70 -2.39
CA SER A 140 17.15 -1.61 -2.18
C SER A 140 16.87 -0.87 -0.87
N TYR A 141 15.60 -0.66 -0.54
CA TYR A 141 15.17 -0.11 0.74
C TYR A 141 15.57 -1.00 1.91
N ALA A 142 15.24 -2.29 1.87
CA ALA A 142 15.53 -3.24 2.94
C ALA A 142 17.03 -3.39 3.21
N ASN A 143 17.88 -3.26 2.19
CA ASN A 143 19.34 -3.27 2.38
C ASN A 143 19.86 -2.05 3.17
N ARG A 144 19.12 -0.97 3.21
CA ARG A 144 19.47 0.27 3.92
C ARG A 144 18.81 0.38 5.28
N ASP A 145 17.51 0.05 5.33
CA ASP A 145 16.63 0.34 6.47
C ASP A 145 15.89 -0.92 6.95
N ALA A 146 16.61 -2.06 7.08
CA ALA A 146 16.02 -3.35 7.45
C ALA A 146 15.23 -3.30 8.77
N ASP A 147 15.71 -2.53 9.74
CA ASP A 147 15.08 -2.43 11.08
C ASP A 147 13.74 -1.67 11.05
N SER A 148 13.40 -1.04 9.93
CA SER A 148 12.12 -0.32 9.76
C SER A 148 10.96 -1.22 9.31
N ILE A 149 11.24 -2.48 8.96
CA ILE A 149 10.26 -3.47 8.48
C ILE A 149 10.40 -4.78 9.26
N ASP A 150 9.29 -5.49 9.43
CA ASP A 150 9.27 -6.80 10.10
C ASP A 150 9.29 -7.95 9.09
N SER A 151 8.82 -7.72 7.88
CA SER A 151 8.77 -8.72 6.81
C SER A 151 8.93 -8.07 5.43
N LEU A 152 9.48 -8.83 4.48
CA LEU A 152 9.64 -8.42 3.08
C LEU A 152 9.04 -9.46 2.15
N ILE A 153 8.18 -9.02 1.24
CA ILE A 153 7.61 -9.84 0.16
C ILE A 153 8.01 -9.23 -1.18
N VAL A 154 8.54 -10.03 -2.06
CA VAL A 154 8.93 -9.64 -3.43
C VAL A 154 8.33 -10.61 -4.45
N CYS A 155 7.74 -10.08 -5.53
CA CYS A 155 7.14 -10.89 -6.61
C CYS A 155 7.29 -10.23 -8.00
#